data_276f6e26ab478e3569a0d655f342871f
#
_entry.id   276f6e26ab478e3569a0d655f342871f
#
_cell.length_a   1.000
_cell.length_b   1.000
_cell.length_c   1.000
_cell.angle_alpha   90.00
_cell.angle_beta   90.00
_cell.angle_gamma   90.00
#
_symmetry.space_group_name_H-M   'P 1'
#
loop_
_entity.id
_entity.type
_entity.pdbx_description
1 polymer ?
#
loop_
_entity_poly.entity_id
_entity_poly.type
_entity_poly.pdbx_seq_one_letter_code
_entity_poly.pdbx_strand_id
1 'polypeptide(L)'
;MAKRNYLVEGLSGAGKSSVYEELIRRGYKAISTDRAWKVSVDPDADPASLTPSVWDEQRALRELENTEPDVLFVCGSSSNRDRFLRHFTQIFNLRIDDDTMRQRLRDRTNNDTGKHPDELARILALNRKDRKPHGAIDLDATKPLNKVVDEVLRTAGCEPRNSESRQPPWFKSGTDAGHSFALSVSALSHLQAAPASRNLGVGQTSDFHDVLGRESTSVVAFSWSGLVLTTLLRYLDGKGVDLLHSDHDQIASNLSHVAQASVFVLTSDHRERYLAELDPVRFDGPLLRRYYEEFNEKPAEGVEYALLDGIAFLRDALTPLESSAVAVLVIG
;
A
#
# COMPACT_ATOMS: atom_id res chain seq x y z
N MET A 1 -29.42 10.23 0.86
CA MET A 1 -29.17 10.31 -0.60
C MET A 1 -28.83 8.91 -1.09
N ALA A 2 -29.02 8.60 -2.38
CA ALA A 2 -28.58 7.30 -2.89
C ALA A 2 -27.05 7.24 -2.88
N LYS A 3 -26.48 6.09 -2.49
CA LYS A 3 -25.04 5.85 -2.52
C LYS A 3 -24.47 6.04 -3.93
N ARG A 4 -23.30 6.64 -4.03
CA ARG A 4 -22.57 6.86 -5.27
C ARG A 4 -21.19 6.22 -5.19
N ASN A 5 -20.95 5.23 -6.03
CA ASN A 5 -19.65 4.61 -6.14
C ASN A 5 -18.95 5.11 -7.40
N TYR A 6 -17.65 5.34 -7.30
CA TYR A 6 -16.79 5.81 -8.39
C TYR A 6 -15.63 4.86 -8.56
N LEU A 7 -15.35 4.45 -9.80
CA LEU A 7 -14.19 3.64 -10.11
C LEU A 7 -13.08 4.52 -10.69
N VAL A 8 -11.89 4.44 -10.15
CA VAL A 8 -10.67 5.03 -10.71
C VAL A 8 -9.77 3.91 -11.18
N GLU A 9 -9.65 3.76 -12.48
CA GLU A 9 -8.82 2.73 -13.10
C GLU A 9 -7.71 3.30 -13.99
N GLY A 10 -6.90 2.44 -14.54
CA GLY A 10 -5.77 2.77 -15.42
C GLY A 10 -4.73 1.66 -15.36
N LEU A 11 -3.77 1.71 -16.27
CA LEU A 11 -2.69 0.72 -16.32
C LEU A 11 -1.75 0.84 -15.12
N SER A 12 -0.86 -0.14 -14.98
CA SER A 12 0.24 -0.06 -14.03
C SER A 12 1.09 1.19 -14.32
N GLY A 13 1.43 1.96 -13.28
CA GLY A 13 2.15 3.23 -13.45
C GLY A 13 1.25 4.46 -13.69
N ALA A 14 -0.05 4.30 -13.99
CA ALA A 14 -0.95 5.44 -14.24
C ALA A 14 -1.23 6.30 -12.99
N GLY A 15 -0.98 5.79 -11.77
CA GLY A 15 -1.12 6.58 -10.53
C GLY A 15 -2.35 6.26 -9.69
N LYS A 16 -2.99 5.10 -9.88
CA LYS A 16 -4.16 4.66 -9.08
C LYS A 16 -3.94 4.70 -7.58
N SER A 17 -2.80 4.17 -7.12
CA SER A 17 -2.44 4.16 -5.70
C SER A 17 -2.27 5.57 -5.14
N SER A 18 -1.63 6.46 -5.90
CA SER A 18 -1.46 7.86 -5.48
C SER A 18 -2.79 8.60 -5.40
N VAL A 19 -3.72 8.34 -6.34
CA VAL A 19 -5.08 8.90 -6.29
C VAL A 19 -5.84 8.36 -5.07
N TYR A 20 -5.74 7.07 -4.79
CA TYR A 20 -6.31 6.44 -3.60
C TYR A 20 -5.82 7.12 -2.31
N GLU A 21 -4.51 7.26 -2.14
CA GLU A 21 -3.90 7.89 -0.97
C GLU A 21 -4.34 9.35 -0.81
N GLU A 22 -4.38 10.10 -1.92
CA GLU A 22 -4.80 11.49 -1.92
C GLU A 22 -6.30 11.65 -1.59
N LEU A 23 -7.18 10.75 -2.07
CA LEU A 23 -8.60 10.75 -1.72
C LEU A 23 -8.80 10.51 -0.21
N ILE A 24 -8.11 9.54 0.36
CA ILE A 24 -8.13 9.29 1.81
C ILE A 24 -7.59 10.51 2.57
N ARG A 25 -6.46 11.08 2.13
CA ARG A 25 -5.87 12.28 2.74
C ARG A 25 -6.85 13.45 2.78
N ARG A 26 -7.76 13.54 1.80
CA ARG A 26 -8.83 14.54 1.74
C ARG A 26 -10.09 14.14 2.51
N GLY A 27 -10.07 13.01 3.24
CA GLY A 27 -11.18 12.54 4.07
C GLY A 27 -12.33 11.93 3.27
N TYR A 28 -12.05 11.37 2.09
CA TYR A 28 -13.01 10.57 1.32
C TYR A 28 -12.80 9.08 1.57
N LYS A 29 -13.89 8.32 1.62
CA LYS A 29 -13.79 6.87 1.65
C LYS A 29 -13.29 6.36 0.30
N ALA A 30 -12.16 5.66 0.31
CA ALA A 30 -11.61 5.02 -0.87
C ALA A 30 -11.14 3.60 -0.55
N ILE A 31 -11.12 2.73 -1.55
CA ILE A 31 -10.65 1.34 -1.47
C ILE A 31 -9.60 1.13 -2.55
N SER A 32 -8.44 0.57 -2.17
CA SER A 32 -7.47 0.04 -3.11
C SER A 32 -7.81 -1.43 -3.39
N THR A 33 -8.23 -1.76 -4.60
CA THR A 33 -8.67 -3.12 -4.93
C THR A 33 -7.55 -4.13 -4.91
N ASP A 34 -6.32 -3.71 -5.24
CA ASP A 34 -5.14 -4.57 -5.22
C ASP A 34 -4.85 -5.11 -3.81
N ARG A 35 -5.22 -4.34 -2.78
CA ARG A 35 -5.03 -4.68 -1.37
C ARG A 35 -6.28 -5.31 -0.74
N ALA A 36 -7.45 -4.80 -1.08
CA ALA A 36 -8.68 -5.15 -0.38
C ALA A 36 -9.50 -6.27 -1.03
N TRP A 37 -9.49 -6.40 -2.35
CA TRP A 37 -10.40 -7.29 -3.08
C TRP A 37 -9.72 -8.38 -3.90
N LYS A 38 -8.40 -8.29 -4.10
CA LYS A 38 -7.64 -9.26 -4.89
C LYS A 38 -7.55 -10.59 -4.15
N VAL A 39 -8.01 -11.67 -4.77
CA VAL A 39 -8.02 -13.01 -4.16
C VAL A 39 -6.96 -13.94 -4.69
N SER A 40 -6.65 -13.91 -5.98
CA SER A 40 -5.61 -14.74 -6.59
C SER A 40 -5.28 -14.22 -7.99
N VAL A 41 -4.15 -14.65 -8.49
CA VAL A 41 -3.92 -14.63 -9.94
C VAL A 41 -4.90 -15.63 -10.54
N ASP A 42 -5.74 -15.20 -11.49
CA ASP A 42 -6.60 -16.08 -12.24
C ASP A 42 -5.72 -17.15 -12.93
N PRO A 43 -5.81 -18.44 -12.58
CA PRO A 43 -4.97 -19.48 -13.16
C PRO A 43 -5.21 -19.66 -14.66
N ASP A 44 -6.37 -19.24 -15.17
CA ASP A 44 -6.76 -19.26 -16.57
C ASP A 44 -6.51 -17.92 -17.28
N ALA A 45 -5.95 -16.94 -16.57
CA ALA A 45 -5.62 -15.65 -17.18
C ALA A 45 -4.55 -15.83 -18.26
N ASP A 46 -4.79 -15.21 -19.41
CA ASP A 46 -3.76 -15.07 -20.44
C ASP A 46 -2.45 -14.56 -19.80
N PRO A 47 -1.33 -15.32 -19.90
CA PRO A 47 -0.02 -14.87 -19.39
C PRO A 47 0.41 -13.50 -19.94
N ALA A 48 -0.17 -13.06 -21.06
CA ALA A 48 -0.02 -11.72 -21.60
C ALA A 48 -0.92 -10.68 -20.94
N SER A 49 -1.84 -11.07 -20.06
CA SER A 49 -2.68 -10.16 -19.29
C SER A 49 -1.84 -9.46 -18.20
N LEU A 50 -1.82 -8.14 -18.24
CA LEU A 50 -1.15 -7.31 -17.22
C LEU A 50 -2.00 -7.09 -15.98
N THR A 51 -3.22 -7.62 -15.94
CA THR A 51 -4.10 -7.60 -14.77
C THR A 51 -4.65 -9.00 -14.50
N PRO A 52 -3.80 -9.96 -14.13
CA PRO A 52 -4.23 -11.31 -13.85
C PRO A 52 -5.01 -11.45 -12.53
N SER A 53 -5.30 -10.35 -11.85
CA SER A 53 -6.03 -10.36 -10.59
C SER A 53 -7.54 -10.36 -10.81
N VAL A 54 -8.23 -11.10 -9.97
CA VAL A 54 -9.69 -11.19 -9.88
C VAL A 54 -10.13 -10.54 -8.56
N TRP A 55 -11.19 -9.74 -8.60
CA TRP A 55 -11.82 -9.25 -7.38
C TRP A 55 -12.69 -10.33 -6.76
N ASP A 56 -12.61 -10.51 -5.44
CA ASP A 56 -13.57 -11.29 -4.68
C ASP A 56 -14.98 -10.69 -4.85
N GLU A 57 -15.87 -11.50 -5.48
CA GLU A 57 -17.21 -11.01 -5.82
C GLU A 57 -18.04 -10.67 -4.58
N GLN A 58 -17.99 -11.51 -3.55
CA GLN A 58 -18.79 -11.30 -2.34
C GLN A 58 -18.32 -10.06 -1.58
N ARG A 59 -17.02 -9.88 -1.50
CA ARG A 59 -16.42 -8.75 -0.82
C ARG A 59 -16.65 -7.45 -1.58
N ALA A 60 -16.43 -7.44 -2.89
CA ALA A 60 -16.68 -6.29 -3.73
C ALA A 60 -18.15 -5.86 -3.66
N LEU A 61 -19.10 -6.78 -3.78
CA LEU A 61 -20.52 -6.48 -3.69
C LEU A 61 -20.90 -5.95 -2.31
N ARG A 62 -20.39 -6.53 -1.23
CA ARG A 62 -20.65 -6.06 0.14
C ARG A 62 -20.28 -4.59 0.31
N GLU A 63 -19.12 -4.19 -0.19
CA GLU A 63 -18.65 -2.79 -0.10
C GLU A 63 -19.42 -1.86 -1.05
N LEU A 64 -19.70 -2.33 -2.26
CA LEU A 64 -20.41 -1.55 -3.26
C LEU A 64 -21.90 -1.33 -2.92
N GLU A 65 -22.51 -2.26 -2.21
CA GLU A 65 -23.92 -2.23 -1.79
C GLU A 65 -24.12 -1.65 -0.38
N ASN A 66 -23.06 -1.57 0.42
CA ASN A 66 -23.12 -0.93 1.72
C ASN A 66 -23.57 0.52 1.58
N THR A 67 -24.61 0.91 2.29
CA THR A 67 -25.22 2.26 2.20
C THR A 67 -24.43 3.34 2.93
N GLU A 68 -23.47 2.98 3.74
CA GLU A 68 -22.52 3.90 4.36
C GLU A 68 -21.11 3.67 3.78
N PRO A 69 -20.46 4.70 3.30
CA PRO A 69 -20.81 6.12 3.20
C PRO A 69 -21.60 6.47 1.93
N ASP A 70 -22.11 7.69 1.86
CA ASP A 70 -22.80 8.23 0.68
C ASP A 70 -21.96 8.21 -0.60
N VAL A 71 -20.62 8.30 -0.48
CA VAL A 71 -19.66 8.31 -1.58
C VAL A 71 -18.51 7.36 -1.30
N LEU A 72 -18.26 6.46 -2.24
CA LEU A 72 -17.13 5.54 -2.20
C LEU A 72 -16.32 5.66 -3.50
N PHE A 73 -15.00 5.83 -3.36
CA PHE A 73 -14.06 5.71 -4.46
C PHE A 73 -13.39 4.33 -4.43
N VAL A 74 -13.35 3.67 -5.56
CA VAL A 74 -12.69 2.36 -5.74
C VAL A 74 -11.54 2.56 -6.70
N CYS A 75 -10.31 2.31 -6.27
CA CYS A 75 -9.10 2.51 -7.07
C CYS A 75 -8.45 1.17 -7.38
N GLY A 76 -8.47 0.78 -8.67
CA GLY A 76 -7.87 -0.46 -9.12
C GLY A 76 -8.42 -0.99 -10.43
N SER A 77 -7.94 -2.16 -10.82
CA SER A 77 -8.37 -2.85 -12.04
C SER A 77 -8.36 -4.36 -11.81
N SER A 78 -9.23 -5.11 -12.50
CA SER A 78 -9.22 -6.56 -12.48
C SER A 78 -9.77 -7.16 -13.78
N SER A 79 -9.53 -8.46 -14.00
CA SER A 79 -10.04 -9.18 -15.16
C SER A 79 -11.56 -9.38 -15.13
N ASN A 80 -12.16 -9.45 -13.93
CA ASN A 80 -13.62 -9.60 -13.77
C ASN A 80 -14.35 -8.26 -13.49
N ARG A 81 -13.68 -7.12 -13.64
CA ARG A 81 -14.22 -5.78 -13.42
C ARG A 81 -15.60 -5.55 -14.06
N ASP A 82 -15.80 -6.04 -15.26
CA ASP A 82 -17.01 -5.80 -16.06
C ASP A 82 -18.29 -6.29 -15.37
N ARG A 83 -18.18 -7.27 -14.46
CA ARG A 83 -19.32 -7.76 -13.65
C ARG A 83 -19.85 -6.71 -12.68
N PHE A 84 -19.02 -5.71 -12.32
CA PHE A 84 -19.32 -4.71 -11.29
C PHE A 84 -19.64 -3.32 -11.86
N LEU A 85 -19.49 -3.10 -13.17
CA LEU A 85 -19.64 -1.76 -13.77
C LEU A 85 -20.98 -1.10 -13.45
N ARG A 86 -22.06 -1.88 -13.33
CA ARG A 86 -23.41 -1.40 -12.99
C ARG A 86 -23.52 -0.75 -11.60
N HIS A 87 -22.58 -1.04 -10.71
CA HIS A 87 -22.55 -0.49 -9.35
C HIS A 87 -21.83 0.87 -9.26
N PHE A 88 -21.20 1.31 -10.35
CA PHE A 88 -20.49 2.58 -10.39
C PHE A 88 -21.32 3.66 -11.07
N THR A 89 -21.42 4.81 -10.41
CA THR A 89 -22.07 6.02 -10.95
C THR A 89 -21.25 6.60 -12.09
N GLN A 90 -19.90 6.58 -11.95
CA GLN A 90 -18.97 7.03 -12.97
C GLN A 90 -17.65 6.26 -12.86
N ILE A 91 -16.99 6.11 -13.99
CA ILE A 91 -15.69 5.47 -14.10
C ILE A 91 -14.70 6.50 -14.63
N PHE A 92 -13.56 6.63 -13.98
CA PHE A 92 -12.44 7.47 -14.37
C PHE A 92 -11.29 6.59 -14.85
N ASN A 93 -10.76 6.87 -16.02
CA ASN A 93 -9.62 6.17 -16.58
C ASN A 93 -8.39 7.09 -16.60
N LEU A 94 -7.40 6.78 -15.78
CA LEU A 94 -6.16 7.55 -15.69
C LEU A 94 -5.31 7.28 -16.93
N ARG A 95 -5.01 8.33 -17.69
CA ARG A 95 -4.18 8.30 -18.89
C ARG A 95 -2.87 9.04 -18.65
N ILE A 96 -1.79 8.44 -19.09
CA ILE A 96 -0.47 9.08 -19.16
C ILE A 96 0.18 8.75 -20.51
N ASP A 97 1.11 9.58 -20.94
CA ASP A 97 1.93 9.29 -22.12
C ASP A 97 2.96 8.18 -21.82
N ASP A 98 3.53 7.64 -22.88
CA ASP A 98 4.49 6.53 -22.79
C ASP A 98 5.77 6.90 -22.05
N ASP A 99 6.23 8.14 -22.15
CA ASP A 99 7.48 8.59 -21.51
C ASP A 99 7.27 8.75 -19.99
N THR A 100 6.17 9.35 -19.59
CA THR A 100 5.75 9.42 -18.19
C THR A 100 5.58 8.02 -17.60
N MET A 101 5.00 7.09 -18.36
CA MET A 101 4.83 5.70 -17.93
C MET A 101 6.17 5.01 -17.73
N ARG A 102 7.09 5.12 -18.69
CA ARG A 102 8.46 4.57 -18.57
C ARG A 102 9.18 5.09 -17.34
N GLN A 103 9.12 6.39 -17.12
CA GLN A 103 9.75 7.02 -15.99
C GLN A 103 9.16 6.50 -14.67
N ARG A 104 7.84 6.54 -14.50
CA ARG A 104 7.16 6.09 -13.27
C ARG A 104 7.41 4.62 -12.97
N LEU A 105 7.41 3.74 -13.98
CA LEU A 105 7.69 2.33 -13.79
C LEU A 105 9.16 2.07 -13.42
N ARG A 106 10.08 2.85 -13.96
CA ARG A 106 11.52 2.79 -13.62
C ARG A 106 11.78 3.24 -12.19
N ASP A 107 11.19 4.38 -11.81
CA ASP A 107 11.42 5.01 -10.50
C ASP A 107 10.66 4.30 -9.36
N ARG A 108 9.77 3.38 -9.71
CA ARG A 108 8.98 2.61 -8.75
C ARG A 108 9.88 1.69 -7.94
N THR A 109 9.71 1.72 -6.59
CA THR A 109 10.46 0.90 -5.63
C THR A 109 9.60 -0.17 -4.97
N ASN A 110 8.26 -0.08 -5.04
CA ASN A 110 7.35 -0.94 -4.30
C ASN A 110 6.93 -2.25 -5.00
N ASN A 111 7.28 -2.43 -6.27
CA ASN A 111 7.15 -3.71 -6.99
C ASN A 111 7.95 -3.68 -8.30
N ASP A 112 8.14 -4.85 -8.91
CA ASP A 112 8.97 -5.03 -10.10
C ASP A 112 8.19 -4.94 -11.43
N THR A 113 6.90 -4.65 -11.40
CA THR A 113 6.08 -4.53 -12.62
C THR A 113 6.66 -3.48 -13.57
N GLY A 114 6.99 -3.90 -14.78
CA GLY A 114 7.59 -3.07 -15.83
C GLY A 114 9.10 -2.92 -15.74
N LYS A 115 9.79 -3.62 -14.82
CA LYS A 115 11.26 -3.66 -14.75
C LYS A 115 11.86 -4.47 -15.90
N HIS A 116 11.19 -5.54 -16.32
CA HIS A 116 11.62 -6.35 -17.47
C HIS A 116 11.27 -5.67 -18.79
N PRO A 117 12.20 -5.64 -19.79
CA PRO A 117 11.97 -4.98 -21.08
C PRO A 117 10.71 -5.48 -21.80
N ASP A 118 10.47 -6.79 -21.80
CA ASP A 118 9.32 -7.38 -22.49
C ASP A 118 8.00 -7.00 -21.82
N GLU A 119 7.97 -6.96 -20.49
CA GLU A 119 6.82 -6.53 -19.72
C GLU A 119 6.54 -5.03 -19.95
N LEU A 120 7.59 -4.21 -19.91
CA LEU A 120 7.48 -2.78 -20.22
C LEU A 120 6.93 -2.57 -21.62
N ALA A 121 7.43 -3.31 -22.61
CA ALA A 121 6.94 -3.21 -23.98
C ALA A 121 5.43 -3.56 -24.09
N ARG A 122 4.98 -4.58 -23.36
CA ARG A 122 3.56 -4.95 -23.30
C ARG A 122 2.71 -3.86 -22.63
N ILE A 123 3.17 -3.30 -21.50
CA ILE A 123 2.48 -2.19 -20.82
C ILE A 123 2.30 -1.01 -21.76
N LEU A 124 3.36 -0.61 -22.46
CA LEU A 124 3.31 0.50 -23.41
C LEU A 124 2.40 0.21 -24.61
N ALA A 125 2.43 -1.02 -25.14
CA ALA A 125 1.54 -1.42 -26.20
C ALA A 125 0.05 -1.36 -25.77
N LEU A 126 -0.24 -1.69 -24.51
CA LEU A 126 -1.59 -1.57 -23.94
C LEU A 126 -1.97 -0.12 -23.66
N ASN A 127 -1.02 0.73 -23.26
CA ASN A 127 -1.26 2.16 -23.03
C ASN A 127 -1.75 2.89 -24.28
N ARG A 128 -1.30 2.45 -25.45
CA ARG A 128 -1.71 3.00 -26.75
C ARG A 128 -3.10 2.54 -27.20
N LYS A 129 -3.63 1.47 -26.59
CA LYS A 129 -4.96 0.95 -26.94
C LYS A 129 -6.03 1.61 -26.06
N ASP A 130 -7.18 1.90 -26.66
CA ASP A 130 -8.35 2.30 -25.90
C ASP A 130 -8.98 1.05 -25.29
N ARG A 131 -8.79 0.86 -24.00
CA ARG A 131 -9.29 -0.31 -23.22
C ARG A 131 -10.24 0.10 -22.10
N LYS A 132 -10.61 1.36 -22.06
CA LYS A 132 -11.52 1.84 -21.02
C LYS A 132 -12.92 1.27 -21.17
N PRO A 133 -13.65 1.05 -20.08
CA PRO A 133 -15.07 0.72 -20.14
C PRO A 133 -15.87 1.80 -20.89
N HIS A 134 -16.96 1.37 -21.53
CA HIS A 134 -17.88 2.31 -22.16
C HIS A 134 -18.37 3.36 -21.14
N GLY A 135 -18.36 4.62 -21.52
CA GLY A 135 -18.78 5.73 -20.65
C GLY A 135 -17.73 6.17 -19.60
N ALA A 136 -16.54 5.57 -19.59
CA ALA A 136 -15.47 6.04 -18.72
C ALA A 136 -14.89 7.39 -19.20
N ILE A 137 -14.61 8.28 -18.25
CA ILE A 137 -14.00 9.58 -18.48
C ILE A 137 -12.47 9.43 -18.41
N ASP A 138 -11.77 9.83 -19.47
CA ASP A 138 -10.32 9.90 -19.45
C ASP A 138 -9.85 11.12 -18.64
N LEU A 139 -8.93 10.88 -17.72
CA LEU A 139 -8.27 11.91 -16.93
C LEU A 139 -6.78 11.93 -17.29
N ASP A 140 -6.26 13.10 -17.58
CA ASP A 140 -4.84 13.31 -17.79
C ASP A 140 -4.08 13.24 -16.46
N ALA A 141 -3.51 12.08 -16.20
CA ALA A 141 -2.77 11.79 -14.97
C ALA A 141 -1.27 12.15 -15.09
N THR A 142 -0.84 12.86 -16.14
CA THR A 142 0.48 13.53 -16.20
C THR A 142 0.48 14.81 -15.37
N LYS A 143 -0.69 15.38 -15.10
CA LYS A 143 -0.88 16.55 -14.25
C LYS A 143 -0.44 16.26 -12.80
N PRO A 144 -0.15 17.31 -12.02
CA PRO A 144 0.07 17.17 -10.57
C PRO A 144 -1.09 16.44 -9.89
N LEU A 145 -0.76 15.53 -8.97
CA LEU A 145 -1.73 14.63 -8.31
C LEU A 145 -2.95 15.36 -7.73
N ASN A 146 -2.73 16.49 -7.06
CA ASN A 146 -3.81 17.31 -6.50
C ASN A 146 -4.81 17.76 -7.59
N LYS A 147 -4.34 18.09 -8.80
CA LYS A 147 -5.20 18.49 -9.91
C LYS A 147 -5.99 17.34 -10.49
N VAL A 148 -5.38 16.15 -10.57
CA VAL A 148 -6.07 14.93 -11.00
C VAL A 148 -7.20 14.60 -10.02
N VAL A 149 -6.95 14.64 -8.72
CA VAL A 149 -7.96 14.36 -7.69
C VAL A 149 -9.02 15.47 -7.63
N ASP A 150 -8.65 16.74 -7.81
CA ASP A 150 -9.62 17.85 -7.94
C ASP A 150 -10.61 17.58 -9.09
N GLU A 151 -10.13 17.06 -10.22
CA GLU A 151 -10.96 16.75 -11.38
C GLU A 151 -11.87 15.55 -11.12
N VAL A 152 -11.38 14.49 -10.45
CA VAL A 152 -12.18 13.36 -9.97
C VAL A 152 -13.31 13.85 -9.05
N LEU A 153 -12.98 14.63 -8.02
CA LEU A 153 -13.96 15.12 -7.04
C LEU A 153 -14.99 16.05 -7.67
N ARG A 154 -14.57 17.00 -8.49
CA ARG A 154 -15.46 17.91 -9.19
C ARG A 154 -16.46 17.16 -10.10
N THR A 155 -15.97 16.15 -10.84
CA THR A 155 -16.82 15.34 -11.73
C THR A 155 -17.75 14.43 -10.92
N ALA A 156 -17.31 13.97 -9.77
CA ALA A 156 -18.14 13.22 -8.83
C ALA A 156 -19.19 14.07 -8.09
N GLY A 157 -19.18 15.39 -8.31
CA GLY A 157 -20.05 16.32 -7.57
C GLY A 157 -19.72 16.38 -6.08
N CYS A 158 -18.43 16.16 -5.76
CA CYS A 158 -17.89 16.29 -4.42
C CYS A 158 -17.12 17.61 -4.32
N GLU A 159 -17.30 18.34 -3.22
CA GLU A 159 -16.53 19.56 -2.99
C GLU A 159 -15.05 19.22 -2.76
N PRO A 160 -14.09 19.86 -3.45
CA PRO A 160 -12.69 19.71 -3.15
C PRO A 160 -12.43 20.17 -1.72
N ARG A 161 -12.21 19.22 -0.82
CA ARG A 161 -11.81 19.56 0.55
C ARG A 161 -10.36 19.97 0.52
N ASN A 162 -10.05 21.18 0.96
CA ASN A 162 -8.69 21.68 1.06
C ASN A 162 -7.89 20.80 2.02
N SER A 163 -6.69 20.41 1.57
CA SER A 163 -5.80 19.48 2.24
C SER A 163 -5.34 19.90 3.66
N GLU A 164 -5.50 21.15 4.01
CA GLU A 164 -4.98 21.69 5.27
C GLU A 164 -5.94 21.58 6.45
N SER A 165 -7.23 21.30 6.24
CA SER A 165 -8.22 21.47 7.30
C SER A 165 -8.68 20.21 8.04
N ARG A 166 -8.38 18.99 7.56
CA ARG A 166 -8.71 17.73 8.25
C ARG A 166 -7.87 16.55 7.75
N GLN A 167 -6.57 16.58 7.95
CA GLN A 167 -5.83 15.32 7.92
C GLN A 167 -6.26 14.48 9.13
N PRO A 168 -6.73 13.23 8.93
CA PRO A 168 -6.95 12.36 10.07
C PRO A 168 -5.66 12.23 10.87
N PRO A 169 -5.69 12.16 12.21
CA PRO A 169 -4.49 12.10 13.05
C PRO A 169 -3.63 10.86 12.82
N TRP A 170 -4.17 9.86 12.10
CA TRP A 170 -3.48 8.63 11.68
C TRP A 170 -2.91 8.71 10.25
N PHE A 171 -3.14 9.84 9.55
CA PHE A 171 -2.53 10.07 8.24
C PHE A 171 -1.09 10.58 8.42
N LYS A 172 -0.20 10.08 7.55
CA LYS A 172 1.20 10.45 7.56
C LYS A 172 1.41 11.92 7.21
N SER A 173 2.14 12.65 8.06
CA SER A 173 2.79 13.90 7.71
C SER A 173 4.29 13.75 7.95
N GLY A 174 5.09 13.76 6.90
CA GLY A 174 6.55 13.75 7.04
C GLY A 174 7.21 12.37 7.20
N THR A 175 8.20 12.26 8.07
CA THR A 175 9.12 11.12 8.23
C THR A 175 8.55 9.88 8.95
N ASP A 176 7.34 9.95 9.51
CA ASP A 176 6.72 8.87 10.29
C ASP A 176 6.16 7.74 9.44
N ALA A 177 6.97 7.13 8.59
CA ALA A 177 6.56 6.02 7.75
C ALA A 177 7.13 4.70 8.24
N GLY A 178 6.41 3.60 7.97
CA GLY A 178 6.98 2.26 8.06
C GLY A 178 7.69 1.88 6.76
N HIS A 179 8.86 1.28 6.86
CA HIS A 179 9.58 0.69 5.74
C HIS A 179 10.04 -0.71 6.10
N SER A 180 9.99 -1.63 5.14
CA SER A 180 10.57 -2.95 5.27
C SER A 180 11.68 -3.12 4.23
N PHE A 181 12.85 -3.53 4.67
CA PHE A 181 14.05 -3.75 3.86
C PHE A 181 14.41 -5.22 3.91
N ALA A 182 14.27 -5.93 2.78
CA ALA A 182 14.72 -7.33 2.70
C ALA A 182 16.23 -7.39 2.53
N LEU A 183 16.92 -8.12 3.41
CA LEU A 183 18.37 -8.24 3.48
C LEU A 183 18.76 -9.71 3.59
N SER A 184 20.01 -10.05 3.20
CA SER A 184 20.59 -11.32 3.63
C SER A 184 20.95 -11.27 5.12
N VAL A 185 20.94 -12.41 5.80
CA VAL A 185 21.37 -12.50 7.20
C VAL A 185 22.83 -12.03 7.36
N SER A 186 23.68 -12.24 6.35
CA SER A 186 25.05 -11.74 6.36
C SER A 186 25.11 -10.22 6.28
N ALA A 187 24.28 -9.57 5.46
CA ALA A 187 24.19 -8.11 5.39
C ALA A 187 23.70 -7.52 6.73
N LEU A 188 22.70 -8.13 7.37
CA LEU A 188 22.25 -7.73 8.70
C LEU A 188 23.39 -7.79 9.73
N SER A 189 24.22 -8.85 9.69
CA SER A 189 25.36 -8.99 10.59
C SER A 189 26.44 -7.92 10.33
N HIS A 190 26.66 -7.53 9.07
CA HIS A 190 27.57 -6.44 8.72
C HIS A 190 27.06 -5.08 9.21
N LEU A 191 25.75 -4.82 9.15
CA LEU A 191 25.15 -3.61 9.71
C LEU A 191 25.34 -3.51 11.22
N GLN A 192 25.32 -4.64 11.92
CA GLN A 192 25.64 -4.71 13.35
C GLN A 192 27.13 -4.44 13.64
N ALA A 193 28.03 -4.95 12.80
CA ALA A 193 29.48 -4.84 12.96
C ALA A 193 30.01 -3.45 12.53
N ALA A 194 29.27 -2.71 11.73
CA ALA A 194 29.63 -1.34 11.37
C ALA A 194 29.60 -0.46 12.63
N PRO A 195 30.76 0.08 13.07
CA PRO A 195 30.81 0.79 14.33
C PRO A 195 29.88 1.98 14.27
N ALA A 196 28.93 2.05 15.21
CA ALA A 196 28.10 3.23 15.53
C ALA A 196 29.00 4.48 15.82
N SER A 197 30.30 4.36 15.79
CA SER A 197 31.31 5.30 16.22
C SER A 197 32.06 6.01 15.10
N ARG A 198 31.74 5.82 13.83
CA ARG A 198 32.35 6.62 12.76
C ARG A 198 31.32 7.52 12.09
N ASN A 199 31.00 8.63 12.75
CA ASN A 199 30.46 9.86 12.15
C ASN A 199 29.26 9.70 11.19
N LEU A 200 28.23 8.95 11.59
CA LEU A 200 26.89 9.35 11.23
C LEU A 200 26.55 10.50 12.17
N GLY A 201 26.65 11.73 11.66
CA GLY A 201 26.37 12.92 12.45
C GLY A 201 25.00 12.75 13.12
N VAL A 202 24.97 12.95 14.42
CA VAL A 202 23.75 13.01 15.21
C VAL A 202 22.77 13.93 14.46
N GLY A 203 21.74 13.35 13.80
CA GLY A 203 20.68 14.17 13.24
C GLY A 203 20.03 13.77 11.92
N GLN A 204 20.41 12.69 11.23
CA GLN A 204 19.76 12.36 9.94
C GLN A 204 19.34 10.89 9.86
N THR A 205 18.06 10.65 10.14
CA THR A 205 17.38 9.36 9.84
C THR A 205 17.48 8.98 8.35
N SER A 206 17.67 9.94 7.45
CA SER A 206 17.88 9.73 6.02
C SER A 206 19.09 8.84 5.72
N ASP A 207 20.21 9.01 6.43
CA ASP A 207 21.44 8.25 6.18
C ASP A 207 21.28 6.76 6.51
N PHE A 208 20.50 6.44 7.55
CA PHE A 208 20.22 5.05 7.93
C PHE A 208 19.35 4.33 6.91
N HIS A 209 18.30 5.00 6.40
CA HIS A 209 17.45 4.46 5.34
C HIS A 209 18.22 4.27 4.02
N ASP A 210 19.13 5.18 3.70
CA ASP A 210 19.98 5.09 2.51
C ASP A 210 20.95 3.90 2.59
N VAL A 211 21.50 3.61 3.78
CA VAL A 211 22.36 2.44 4.00
C VAL A 211 21.54 1.16 3.86
N LEU A 212 20.39 1.07 4.53
CA LEU A 212 19.50 -0.09 4.42
C LEU A 212 19.04 -0.30 2.96
N GLY A 213 18.69 0.78 2.26
CA GLY A 213 18.25 0.72 0.87
C GLY A 213 19.33 0.18 -0.09
N ARG A 214 20.61 0.50 0.15
CA ARG A 214 21.73 -0.02 -0.66
C ARG A 214 22.03 -1.50 -0.42
N GLU A 215 21.86 -1.97 0.81
CA GLU A 215 22.11 -3.36 1.20
C GLU A 215 20.89 -4.26 0.96
N SER A 216 19.71 -3.68 0.70
CA SER A 216 18.48 -4.44 0.53
C SER A 216 18.29 -4.97 -0.89
N THR A 217 17.71 -6.16 -0.99
CA THR A 217 17.28 -6.77 -2.25
C THR A 217 15.90 -6.30 -2.68
N SER A 218 15.07 -5.87 -1.72
CA SER A 218 13.77 -5.25 -1.97
C SER A 218 13.38 -4.31 -0.83
N VAL A 219 12.61 -3.28 -1.16
CA VAL A 219 12.08 -2.31 -0.20
C VAL A 219 10.57 -2.21 -0.38
N VAL A 220 9.82 -2.38 0.72
CA VAL A 220 8.38 -2.15 0.77
C VAL A 220 8.10 -0.96 1.67
N ALA A 221 7.33 0.00 1.19
CA ALA A 221 6.98 1.20 1.95
C ALA A 221 5.53 1.15 2.44
N PHE A 222 5.31 1.55 3.69
CA PHE A 222 4.00 1.73 4.29
C PHE A 222 3.60 3.19 4.19
N SER A 223 2.47 3.47 3.54
CA SER A 223 2.06 4.84 3.18
C SER A 223 1.35 5.60 4.31
N TRP A 224 1.14 4.98 5.46
CA TRP A 224 0.41 5.56 6.60
C TRP A 224 1.33 5.86 7.77
N SER A 225 0.81 6.53 8.81
CA SER A 225 1.56 6.81 10.04
C SER A 225 2.12 5.54 10.67
N GLY A 226 3.33 5.61 11.20
CA GLY A 226 3.96 4.54 11.97
C GLY A 226 3.12 4.11 13.18
N LEU A 227 2.33 5.02 13.77
CA LEU A 227 1.39 4.70 14.85
C LEU A 227 0.35 3.64 14.43
N VAL A 228 -0.13 3.70 13.19
CA VAL A 228 -1.08 2.69 12.66
C VAL A 228 -0.42 1.32 12.64
N LEU A 229 0.81 1.24 12.13
CA LEU A 229 1.56 -0.01 12.03
C LEU A 229 1.94 -0.55 13.41
N THR A 230 2.38 0.33 14.33
CA THR A 230 2.69 -0.07 15.71
C THR A 230 1.47 -0.63 16.44
N THR A 231 0.32 0.03 16.29
CA THR A 231 -0.93 -0.45 16.89
C THR A 231 -1.37 -1.78 16.27
N LEU A 232 -1.20 -1.93 14.94
CA LEU A 232 -1.50 -3.20 14.25
C LEU A 232 -0.62 -4.35 14.75
N LEU A 233 0.68 -4.13 14.92
CA LEU A 233 1.60 -5.15 15.44
C LEU A 233 1.16 -5.62 16.84
N ARG A 234 0.73 -4.70 17.71
CA ARG A 234 0.18 -5.04 19.02
C ARG A 234 -1.14 -5.83 18.94
N TYR A 235 -2.01 -5.47 18.00
CA TYR A 235 -3.23 -6.23 17.74
C TYR A 235 -2.92 -7.67 17.30
N LEU A 236 -1.99 -7.83 16.39
CA LEU A 236 -1.58 -9.14 15.86
C LEU A 236 -0.95 -10.01 16.93
N ASP A 237 -0.06 -9.45 17.75
CA ASP A 237 0.55 -10.12 18.89
C ASP A 237 -0.51 -10.64 19.87
N GLY A 238 -1.50 -9.82 20.22
CA GLY A 238 -2.65 -10.23 21.03
C GLY A 238 -3.54 -11.32 20.40
N LYS A 239 -3.36 -11.60 19.10
CA LYS A 239 -4.01 -12.71 18.36
C LYS A 239 -3.09 -13.91 18.14
N GLY A 240 -1.88 -13.90 18.69
CA GLY A 240 -0.90 -14.97 18.56
C GLY A 240 -0.04 -14.89 17.29
N VAL A 241 -0.10 -13.76 16.58
CA VAL A 241 0.77 -13.47 15.43
C VAL A 241 1.88 -12.54 15.91
N ASP A 242 2.94 -13.12 16.47
CA ASP A 242 4.08 -12.38 17.01
C ASP A 242 5.06 -12.03 15.88
N LEU A 243 5.10 -10.76 15.53
CA LEU A 243 6.06 -10.15 14.60
C LEU A 243 6.99 -9.15 15.31
N LEU A 244 6.92 -9.11 16.65
CA LEU A 244 7.69 -8.19 17.47
C LEU A 244 9.02 -8.79 17.93
N HIS A 245 9.10 -10.11 17.99
CA HIS A 245 10.23 -10.84 18.56
C HIS A 245 10.85 -11.82 17.57
N SER A 246 12.18 -11.88 17.54
CA SER A 246 12.94 -12.83 16.72
C SER A 246 14.28 -13.17 17.37
N ASP A 247 15.02 -14.14 16.81
CA ASP A 247 16.40 -14.43 17.23
C ASP A 247 17.37 -13.26 17.00
N HIS A 248 16.89 -12.18 16.36
CA HIS A 248 17.66 -10.97 16.06
C HIS A 248 17.27 -9.75 16.91
N ASP A 249 16.56 -9.93 18.02
CA ASP A 249 16.09 -8.83 18.88
C ASP A 249 17.20 -7.91 19.39
N GLN A 250 18.38 -8.48 19.69
CA GLN A 250 19.52 -7.67 20.10
C GLN A 250 20.00 -6.76 18.98
N ILE A 251 19.96 -7.25 17.73
CA ILE A 251 20.32 -6.46 16.54
C ILE A 251 19.25 -5.39 16.32
N ALA A 252 17.97 -5.76 16.39
CA ALA A 252 16.85 -4.82 16.26
C ALA A 252 16.94 -3.69 17.27
N SER A 253 17.25 -3.99 18.54
CA SER A 253 17.44 -3.01 19.58
C SER A 253 18.60 -2.04 19.28
N ASN A 254 19.73 -2.56 18.83
CA ASN A 254 20.89 -1.73 18.46
C ASN A 254 20.56 -0.81 17.26
N LEU A 255 19.89 -1.35 16.25
CA LEU A 255 19.45 -0.58 15.09
C LEU A 255 18.41 0.47 15.45
N SER A 256 17.51 0.18 16.40
CA SER A 256 16.53 1.15 16.90
C SER A 256 17.21 2.38 17.53
N HIS A 257 18.29 2.19 18.27
CA HIS A 257 19.08 3.29 18.83
C HIS A 257 19.73 4.14 17.74
N VAL A 258 20.26 3.51 16.69
CA VAL A 258 20.90 4.22 15.57
C VAL A 258 19.87 4.97 14.73
N ALA A 259 18.74 4.33 14.44
CA ALA A 259 17.67 4.89 13.62
C ALA A 259 16.82 5.94 14.36
N GLN A 260 16.87 5.97 15.68
CA GLN A 260 15.89 6.69 16.52
C GLN A 260 14.43 6.38 16.13
N ALA A 261 14.19 5.12 15.81
CA ALA A 261 12.92 4.58 15.32
C ALA A 261 12.72 3.18 15.92
N SER A 262 11.50 2.67 15.89
CA SER A 262 11.24 1.27 16.25
C SER A 262 11.71 0.36 15.12
N VAL A 263 12.62 -0.56 15.41
CA VAL A 263 13.13 -1.53 14.43
C VAL A 263 12.78 -2.94 14.88
N PHE A 264 12.24 -3.74 13.96
CA PHE A 264 11.95 -5.15 14.15
C PHE A 264 12.61 -5.96 13.03
N VAL A 265 12.99 -7.19 13.30
CA VAL A 265 13.58 -8.08 12.31
C VAL A 265 12.67 -9.27 12.08
N LEU A 266 12.08 -9.32 10.88
CA LEU A 266 11.25 -10.43 10.43
C LEU A 266 12.10 -11.50 9.77
N THR A 267 11.79 -12.77 10.00
CA THR A 267 12.58 -13.92 9.57
C THR A 267 11.76 -14.90 8.73
N SER A 268 12.41 -15.90 8.14
CA SER A 268 11.71 -17.03 7.49
C SER A 268 10.79 -17.79 8.44
N ASP A 269 11.11 -17.86 9.73
CA ASP A 269 10.25 -18.44 10.75
C ASP A 269 8.90 -17.71 10.85
N HIS A 270 8.92 -16.37 10.85
CA HIS A 270 7.70 -15.57 10.81
C HIS A 270 6.90 -15.83 9.52
N ARG A 271 7.61 -15.95 8.38
CA ARG A 271 6.97 -16.29 7.12
C ARG A 271 6.25 -17.64 7.18
N GLU A 272 6.95 -18.68 7.66
CA GLU A 272 6.39 -20.04 7.74
C GLU A 272 5.18 -20.11 8.67
N ARG A 273 5.23 -19.41 9.81
CA ARG A 273 4.16 -19.42 10.80
C ARG A 273 2.98 -18.54 10.42
N TYR A 274 3.23 -17.33 9.91
CA TYR A 274 2.22 -16.27 9.91
C TYR A 274 1.83 -15.75 8.53
N LEU A 275 2.52 -16.11 7.43
CA LEU A 275 2.18 -15.58 6.11
C LEU A 275 0.72 -15.87 5.71
N ALA A 276 0.22 -17.06 6.02
CA ALA A 276 -1.16 -17.44 5.74
C ALA A 276 -2.18 -16.72 6.66
N GLU A 277 -1.75 -16.29 7.84
CA GLU A 277 -2.57 -15.54 8.79
C GLU A 277 -2.75 -14.08 8.37
N LEU A 278 -1.74 -13.51 7.68
CA LEU A 278 -1.72 -12.11 7.25
C LEU A 278 -2.46 -11.88 5.92
N ASP A 279 -3.57 -12.55 5.71
CA ASP A 279 -4.46 -12.25 4.59
C ASP A 279 -5.46 -11.16 5.03
N PRO A 280 -5.44 -9.95 4.41
CA PRO A 280 -6.38 -8.88 4.76
C PRO A 280 -7.85 -9.31 4.72
N VAL A 281 -8.18 -10.33 3.90
CA VAL A 281 -9.55 -10.90 3.80
C VAL A 281 -10.04 -11.49 5.13
N ARG A 282 -9.13 -11.98 5.96
CA ARG A 282 -9.45 -12.64 7.25
C ARG A 282 -9.74 -11.65 8.37
N PHE A 283 -9.56 -10.35 8.14
CA PHE A 283 -9.72 -9.33 9.17
C PHE A 283 -11.00 -8.52 8.98
N ASP A 284 -11.68 -8.27 10.09
CA ASP A 284 -12.86 -7.41 10.14
C ASP A 284 -12.43 -5.96 10.36
N GLY A 285 -12.67 -5.09 9.38
CA GLY A 285 -12.29 -3.68 9.44
C GLY A 285 -12.87 -2.93 10.64
N PRO A 286 -14.19 -3.01 10.90
CA PRO A 286 -14.82 -2.46 12.10
C PRO A 286 -14.17 -2.89 13.42
N LEU A 287 -13.79 -4.17 13.55
CA LEU A 287 -13.09 -4.68 14.75
C LEU A 287 -11.68 -4.08 14.86
N LEU A 288 -10.94 -3.97 13.74
CA LEU A 288 -9.64 -3.33 13.71
C LEU A 288 -9.71 -1.86 14.14
N ARG A 289 -10.72 -1.12 13.61
CA ARG A 289 -10.94 0.27 13.99
C ARG A 289 -11.23 0.39 15.47
N ARG A 290 -12.15 -0.41 15.99
CA ARG A 290 -12.50 -0.40 17.42
C ARG A 290 -11.28 -0.64 18.30
N TYR A 291 -10.45 -1.64 17.96
CA TYR A 291 -9.21 -1.88 18.71
C TYR A 291 -8.27 -0.67 18.65
N TYR A 292 -8.11 -0.06 17.46
CA TYR A 292 -7.27 1.13 17.31
C TYR A 292 -7.76 2.31 18.16
N GLU A 293 -9.07 2.57 18.14
CA GLU A 293 -9.70 3.64 18.92
C GLU A 293 -9.57 3.42 20.44
N GLU A 294 -9.78 2.19 20.90
CA GLU A 294 -9.61 1.80 22.31
C GLU A 294 -8.13 1.91 22.74
N PHE A 295 -7.21 1.42 21.92
CA PHE A 295 -5.78 1.41 22.23
C PHE A 295 -5.18 2.83 22.27
N ASN A 296 -5.60 3.71 21.36
CA ASN A 296 -5.06 5.07 21.26
C ASN A 296 -5.94 6.13 21.95
N GLU A 297 -7.04 5.72 22.57
CA GLU A 297 -8.01 6.58 23.27
C GLU A 297 -8.50 7.75 22.41
N LYS A 298 -8.68 7.52 21.11
CA LYS A 298 -9.08 8.53 20.13
C LYS A 298 -9.97 7.95 19.05
N PRO A 299 -11.07 8.64 18.70
CA PRO A 299 -11.86 8.28 17.52
C PRO A 299 -11.02 8.35 16.24
N ALA A 300 -11.13 7.37 15.36
CA ALA A 300 -10.34 7.27 14.14
C ALA A 300 -11.14 6.68 12.98
N GLU A 301 -12.20 7.37 12.57
CA GLU A 301 -13.03 6.94 11.44
C GLU A 301 -12.19 6.75 10.17
N GLY A 302 -12.31 5.58 9.54
CA GLY A 302 -11.58 5.22 8.33
C GLY A 302 -10.19 4.62 8.57
N VAL A 303 -9.70 4.53 9.83
CA VAL A 303 -8.40 3.94 10.14
C VAL A 303 -8.34 2.45 9.79
N GLU A 304 -9.48 1.76 9.73
CA GLU A 304 -9.59 0.36 9.33
C GLU A 304 -8.94 0.08 7.97
N TYR A 305 -8.98 1.04 7.05
CA TYR A 305 -8.33 0.90 5.74
C TYR A 305 -6.81 0.94 5.86
N ALA A 306 -6.28 1.85 6.67
CA ALA A 306 -4.85 1.93 6.93
C ALA A 306 -4.34 0.68 7.67
N LEU A 307 -5.16 0.10 8.55
CA LEU A 307 -4.84 -1.15 9.26
C LEU A 307 -4.85 -2.36 8.31
N LEU A 308 -5.84 -2.46 7.41
CA LEU A 308 -5.87 -3.50 6.39
C LEU A 308 -4.70 -3.38 5.40
N ASP A 309 -4.33 -2.15 5.02
CA ASP A 309 -3.12 -1.89 4.23
C ASP A 309 -1.86 -2.29 5.00
N GLY A 310 -1.83 -2.10 6.32
CA GLY A 310 -0.74 -2.56 7.18
C GLY A 310 -0.60 -4.08 7.19
N ILE A 311 -1.71 -4.82 7.19
CA ILE A 311 -1.68 -6.29 7.08
C ILE A 311 -1.10 -6.71 5.72
N ALA A 312 -1.54 -6.08 4.62
CA ALA A 312 -1.00 -6.34 3.29
C ALA A 312 0.49 -6.00 3.21
N PHE A 313 0.91 -4.88 3.78
CA PHE A 313 2.31 -4.48 3.87
C PHE A 313 3.18 -5.52 4.62
N LEU A 314 2.71 -6.01 5.78
CA LEU A 314 3.42 -7.04 6.55
C LEU A 314 3.51 -8.36 5.78
N ARG A 315 2.44 -8.75 5.08
CA ARG A 315 2.43 -9.91 4.19
C ARG A 315 3.45 -9.77 3.06
N ASP A 316 3.48 -8.59 2.40
CA ASP A 316 4.43 -8.31 1.32
C ASP A 316 5.88 -8.33 1.83
N ALA A 317 6.12 -7.84 3.06
CA ALA A 317 7.41 -7.89 3.71
C ALA A 317 7.88 -9.33 4.02
N LEU A 318 6.96 -10.23 4.39
CA LEU A 318 7.28 -11.63 4.69
C LEU A 318 7.44 -12.49 3.43
N THR A 319 6.73 -12.18 2.36
CA THR A 319 6.65 -13.02 1.15
C THR A 319 8.02 -13.41 0.59
N PRO A 320 9.03 -12.53 0.45
CA PRO A 320 10.33 -12.85 -0.13
C PRO A 320 11.29 -13.56 0.83
N LEU A 321 10.94 -13.75 2.12
CA LEU A 321 11.87 -14.24 3.13
C LEU A 321 12.08 -15.75 3.01
N GLU A 322 13.23 -16.14 2.46
CA GLU A 322 13.76 -17.50 2.50
C GLU A 322 14.72 -17.65 3.69
N SER A 323 15.22 -18.87 3.94
CA SER A 323 16.04 -19.21 5.12
C SER A 323 17.30 -18.34 5.31
N SER A 324 17.79 -17.70 4.25
CA SER A 324 18.95 -16.80 4.27
C SER A 324 18.61 -15.32 4.24
N ALA A 325 17.32 -14.99 4.26
CA ALA A 325 16.82 -13.62 4.15
C ALA A 325 16.07 -13.19 5.41
N VAL A 326 16.18 -11.90 5.73
CA VAL A 326 15.43 -11.23 6.79
C VAL A 326 14.85 -9.93 6.25
N ALA A 327 13.78 -9.44 6.88
CA ALA A 327 13.29 -8.09 6.61
C ALA A 327 13.48 -7.21 7.86
N VAL A 328 14.14 -6.08 7.68
CA VAL A 328 14.27 -5.04 8.71
C VAL A 328 13.10 -4.09 8.55
N LEU A 329 12.17 -4.15 9.49
CA LEU A 329 11.01 -3.27 9.58
C LEU A 329 11.37 -2.05 10.43
N VAL A 330 11.33 -0.86 9.83
CA VAL A 330 11.64 0.42 10.47
C VAL A 330 10.36 1.23 10.57
N ILE A 331 9.99 1.67 11.77
CA ILE A 331 8.80 2.47 12.08
C ILE A 331 9.25 3.69 12.88
N GLY A 332 9.19 4.86 12.27
CA GLY A 332 9.60 6.10 12.92
C GLY A 332 8.88 7.30 12.38
#